data_6607eb94f18cb8c10f9096256e316d9b
#
_entry.id   6607eb94f18cb8c10f9096256e316d9b
#
_cell.length_a   1.000
_cell.length_b   1.000
_cell.length_c   1.000
_cell.angle_alpha   90.00
_cell.angle_beta   90.00
_cell.angle_gamma   90.00
#
_symmetry.space_group_name_H-M   'P 1'
#
loop_
_entity.id
_entity.type
_entity.pdbx_description
1 polymer ?
#
loop_
_entity_poly.entity_id
_entity_poly.type
_entity_poly.pdbx_seq_one_letter_code
_entity_poly.pdbx_strand_id
1 'polypeptide(L)'
;MRQFYNENGSIAYQEIIDGDAHSYVFNDARFDSKEAFVAYFIQQLYLTHNDIVILDRATDIGQAVLQNKGQSHVGIVVHAEHYSDNITDGTHILWNNYYEYQFNHAPYIDFYIVATDLQNQILSQQFAQYTKFQPRIRTIPVGSLDQLTMPSVERQPYSILTASRLASEKHVDWIALAVIKAKQAVPQLSFDIYGHGPEKDKIQQIISEHHAEDYIHLRGHVNLDEIYTQYELFVSASQSEGFGLTLMEAVGSGLGMIGFNVNYGNPTFISDGQNGYLLDKPTKEESIEEITDRMADRKSVV
;
A
#
# COMPACT_ATOMS: atom_id res chain seq x y z
N MET A 1 12.10 -25.12 12.95
CA MET A 1 11.43 -26.13 12.10
C MET A 1 9.92 -25.92 12.19
N ARG A 2 9.23 -25.94 11.04
CA ARG A 2 7.76 -25.93 10.92
C ARG A 2 7.31 -27.22 10.25
N GLN A 3 6.14 -27.72 10.60
CA GLN A 3 5.56 -28.93 10.00
C GLN A 3 4.23 -28.57 9.34
N PHE A 4 4.01 -29.11 8.16
CA PHE A 4 2.80 -28.94 7.38
C PHE A 4 2.14 -30.31 7.21
N TYR A 5 0.83 -30.37 7.36
CA TYR A 5 0.08 -31.62 7.46
C TYR A 5 -0.88 -31.75 6.29
N ASN A 6 -1.07 -32.99 5.83
CA ASN A 6 -2.16 -33.38 4.95
C ASN A 6 -3.48 -33.39 5.72
N GLU A 7 -4.61 -33.42 5.00
CA GLU A 7 -5.95 -33.52 5.59
C GLU A 7 -6.14 -34.75 6.52
N ASN A 8 -5.44 -35.84 6.23
CA ASN A 8 -5.45 -37.06 7.04
C ASN A 8 -4.55 -37.00 8.28
N GLY A 9 -3.92 -35.86 8.58
CA GLY A 9 -3.05 -35.65 9.73
C GLY A 9 -1.61 -36.15 9.56
N SER A 10 -1.24 -36.75 8.43
CA SER A 10 0.16 -37.09 8.13
C SER A 10 0.97 -35.84 7.79
N ILE A 11 2.29 -35.86 8.03
CA ILE A 11 3.17 -34.76 7.66
C ILE A 11 3.31 -34.73 6.11
N ALA A 12 2.93 -33.60 5.53
CA ALA A 12 3.11 -33.35 4.10
C ALA A 12 4.58 -32.99 3.80
N TYR A 13 5.12 -32.02 4.54
CA TYR A 13 6.54 -31.64 4.49
C TYR A 13 6.95 -30.88 5.73
N GLN A 14 8.26 -30.71 5.91
CA GLN A 14 8.85 -29.93 6.97
C GLN A 14 9.66 -28.77 6.39
N GLU A 15 9.54 -27.59 6.96
CA GLU A 15 10.42 -26.45 6.69
C GLU A 15 11.46 -26.36 7.81
N ILE A 16 12.72 -26.49 7.44
CA ILE A 16 13.85 -26.33 8.35
C ILE A 16 14.42 -24.93 8.11
N ILE A 17 14.50 -24.13 9.17
CA ILE A 17 14.97 -22.76 9.17
C ILE A 17 16.29 -22.73 9.94
N ASP A 18 17.36 -22.28 9.29
CA ASP A 18 18.70 -22.11 9.88
C ASP A 18 19.20 -20.70 9.50
N GLY A 19 19.06 -19.75 10.42
CA GLY A 19 19.27 -18.34 10.11
C GLY A 19 18.34 -17.88 8.98
N ASP A 20 18.90 -17.37 7.90
CA ASP A 20 18.17 -16.94 6.69
C ASP A 20 17.97 -18.08 5.67
N ALA A 21 18.57 -19.25 5.93
CA ALA A 21 18.45 -20.41 5.04
C ALA A 21 17.19 -21.21 5.34
N HIS A 22 16.44 -21.53 4.28
CA HIS A 22 15.24 -22.37 4.34
C HIS A 22 15.42 -23.63 3.50
N SER A 23 15.14 -24.78 4.07
CA SER A 23 15.05 -26.04 3.31
C SER A 23 13.71 -26.73 3.56
N TYR A 24 13.22 -27.42 2.55
CA TYR A 24 11.90 -28.06 2.53
C TYR A 24 12.10 -29.58 2.34
N VAL A 25 11.66 -30.36 3.32
CA VAL A 25 11.89 -31.80 3.38
C VAL A 25 10.55 -32.53 3.26
N PHE A 26 10.42 -33.29 2.19
CA PHE A 26 9.34 -34.23 1.90
C PHE A 26 9.80 -35.65 2.22
N ASN A 27 8.90 -36.62 2.14
CA ASN A 27 9.26 -38.01 2.35
C ASN A 27 10.27 -38.57 1.31
N ASP A 28 10.21 -38.05 0.09
CA ASP A 28 10.96 -38.51 -1.08
C ASP A 28 11.80 -37.42 -1.75
N ALA A 29 11.76 -36.18 -1.25
CA ALA A 29 12.49 -35.06 -1.84
C ALA A 29 12.93 -34.05 -0.79
N ARG A 30 14.02 -33.34 -1.10
CA ARG A 30 14.50 -32.20 -0.33
C ARG A 30 14.85 -31.05 -1.25
N PHE A 31 14.48 -29.85 -0.84
CA PHE A 31 14.79 -28.59 -1.54
C PHE A 31 15.50 -27.64 -0.58
N ASP A 32 16.67 -27.15 -0.97
CA ASP A 32 17.52 -26.30 -0.11
C ASP A 32 17.25 -24.80 -0.35
N SER A 33 16.16 -24.47 -1.03
CA SER A 33 15.65 -23.10 -1.17
C SER A 33 14.14 -23.09 -1.45
N LYS A 34 13.48 -21.97 -1.12
CA LYS A 34 12.08 -21.72 -1.46
C LYS A 34 11.86 -21.75 -2.98
N GLU A 35 12.82 -21.21 -3.74
CA GLU A 35 12.76 -21.16 -5.18
C GLU A 35 12.74 -22.57 -5.80
N ALA A 36 13.65 -23.45 -5.35
CA ALA A 36 13.71 -24.84 -5.80
C ALA A 36 12.41 -25.62 -5.45
N PHE A 37 11.87 -25.40 -4.25
CA PHE A 37 10.58 -25.97 -3.85
C PHE A 37 9.44 -25.48 -4.74
N VAL A 38 9.33 -24.16 -4.98
CA VAL A 38 8.29 -23.60 -5.84
C VAL A 38 8.44 -24.08 -7.28
N ALA A 39 9.66 -24.18 -7.81
CA ALA A 39 9.91 -24.73 -9.14
C ALA A 39 9.37 -26.18 -9.26
N TYR A 40 9.68 -27.02 -8.30
CA TYR A 40 9.14 -28.37 -8.24
C TYR A 40 7.62 -28.39 -8.16
N PHE A 41 7.03 -27.57 -7.28
CA PHE A 41 5.57 -27.48 -7.14
C PHE A 41 4.88 -27.09 -8.45
N ILE A 42 5.39 -26.05 -9.14
CA ILE A 42 4.83 -25.62 -10.43
C ILE A 42 4.93 -26.72 -11.49
N GLN A 43 6.03 -27.47 -11.52
CA GLN A 43 6.18 -28.60 -12.44
C GLN A 43 5.15 -29.71 -12.21
N GLN A 44 4.76 -29.98 -10.94
CA GLN A 44 3.76 -30.98 -10.60
C GLN A 44 2.33 -30.59 -10.98
N LEU A 45 2.08 -29.31 -11.28
CA LEU A 45 0.75 -28.85 -11.71
C LEU A 45 0.43 -29.21 -13.18
N TYR A 46 1.44 -29.62 -13.98
CA TYR A 46 1.28 -29.98 -15.40
C TYR A 46 0.52 -28.92 -16.22
N LEU A 47 0.89 -27.65 -15.99
CA LEU A 47 0.21 -26.47 -16.55
C LEU A 47 0.21 -26.50 -18.09
N THR A 48 -0.91 -26.14 -18.68
CA THR A 48 -1.19 -26.12 -20.11
C THR A 48 -1.48 -24.69 -20.60
N HIS A 49 -1.69 -24.52 -21.91
CA HIS A 49 -2.08 -23.23 -22.50
C HIS A 49 -3.47 -22.70 -22.05
N ASN A 50 -4.28 -23.55 -21.39
CA ASN A 50 -5.57 -23.14 -20.84
C ASN A 50 -5.47 -22.63 -19.40
N ASP A 51 -4.29 -22.72 -18.79
CA ASP A 51 -4.07 -22.33 -17.40
C ASP A 51 -3.49 -20.93 -17.33
N ILE A 52 -3.88 -20.21 -16.29
CA ILE A 52 -3.36 -18.86 -15.98
C ILE A 52 -2.77 -18.90 -14.57
N VAL A 53 -1.50 -18.53 -14.48
CA VAL A 53 -0.81 -18.35 -13.19
C VAL A 53 -0.75 -16.85 -12.89
N ILE A 54 -1.35 -16.44 -11.79
CA ILE A 54 -1.28 -15.05 -11.30
C ILE A 54 -0.34 -15.00 -10.10
N LEU A 55 0.75 -14.24 -10.24
CA LEU A 55 1.65 -13.93 -9.15
C LEU A 55 1.18 -12.67 -8.45
N ASP A 56 0.47 -12.84 -7.35
CA ASP A 56 0.01 -11.75 -6.50
C ASP A 56 1.19 -11.06 -5.79
N ARG A 57 2.19 -11.86 -5.37
CA ARG A 57 3.49 -11.38 -4.88
C ARG A 57 4.58 -12.25 -5.47
N ALA A 58 5.39 -11.66 -6.33
CA ALA A 58 6.39 -12.38 -7.11
C ALA A 58 7.78 -12.45 -6.44
N THR A 59 7.96 -11.80 -5.27
CA THR A 59 9.24 -11.80 -4.53
C THR A 59 9.67 -13.21 -4.19
N ASP A 60 10.93 -13.56 -4.49
CA ASP A 60 11.59 -14.85 -4.24
C ASP A 60 11.01 -16.06 -5.00
N ILE A 61 9.95 -15.89 -5.78
CA ILE A 61 9.33 -17.00 -6.51
C ILE A 61 9.14 -16.72 -8.01
N GLY A 62 9.28 -15.46 -8.42
CA GLY A 62 9.02 -15.06 -9.80
C GLY A 62 9.85 -15.82 -10.83
N GLN A 63 11.15 -16.03 -10.56
CA GLN A 63 12.03 -16.79 -11.42
C GLN A 63 11.61 -18.26 -11.51
N ALA A 64 11.33 -18.89 -10.38
CA ALA A 64 10.90 -20.30 -10.34
C ALA A 64 9.64 -20.52 -11.16
N VAL A 65 8.66 -19.62 -11.06
CA VAL A 65 7.41 -19.70 -11.84
C VAL A 65 7.67 -19.46 -13.32
N LEU A 66 8.36 -18.40 -13.72
CA LEU A 66 8.58 -18.08 -15.14
C LEU A 66 9.36 -19.17 -15.88
N GLN A 67 10.34 -19.82 -15.20
CA GLN A 67 11.13 -20.90 -15.78
C GLN A 67 10.38 -22.23 -15.86
N ASN A 68 9.34 -22.44 -15.07
CA ASN A 68 8.62 -23.71 -14.96
C ASN A 68 7.15 -23.65 -15.36
N LYS A 69 6.68 -22.51 -15.86
CA LYS A 69 5.27 -22.26 -16.21
C LYS A 69 4.74 -23.14 -17.35
N GLY A 70 5.59 -23.89 -18.05
CA GLY A 70 5.20 -24.64 -19.22
C GLY A 70 4.61 -23.74 -20.31
N GLN A 71 3.41 -24.09 -20.80
CA GLN A 71 2.67 -23.32 -21.80
C GLN A 71 1.62 -22.38 -21.19
N SER A 72 1.51 -22.31 -19.85
CA SER A 72 0.51 -21.47 -19.19
C SER A 72 0.80 -19.97 -19.36
N HIS A 73 -0.26 -19.19 -19.26
CA HIS A 73 -0.18 -17.74 -19.23
C HIS A 73 0.21 -17.24 -17.82
N VAL A 74 1.01 -16.18 -17.75
CA VAL A 74 1.42 -15.59 -16.49
C VAL A 74 1.02 -14.12 -16.40
N GLY A 75 0.32 -13.78 -15.31
CA GLY A 75 0.03 -12.42 -14.91
C GLY A 75 0.77 -12.03 -13.63
N ILE A 76 1.18 -10.76 -13.54
CA ILE A 76 1.87 -10.19 -12.37
C ILE A 76 1.01 -9.09 -11.77
N VAL A 77 0.78 -9.13 -10.45
CA VAL A 77 0.11 -8.03 -9.74
C VAL A 77 1.14 -7.08 -9.15
N VAL A 78 0.96 -5.79 -9.40
CA VAL A 78 1.83 -4.71 -8.94
C VAL A 78 1.08 -3.89 -7.89
N HIS A 79 1.29 -4.20 -6.62
CA HIS A 79 0.54 -3.63 -5.49
C HIS A 79 1.07 -2.29 -4.97
N ALA A 80 2.35 -1.99 -5.19
CA ALA A 80 3.03 -0.86 -4.58
C ALA A 80 3.70 0.02 -5.63
N GLU A 81 4.39 1.05 -5.19
CA GLU A 81 5.22 1.87 -6.06
C GLU A 81 6.27 1.00 -6.74
N HIS A 82 6.30 1.04 -8.06
CA HIS A 82 7.03 0.06 -8.87
C HIS A 82 8.42 0.54 -9.31
N TYR A 83 8.79 1.78 -8.99
CA TYR A 83 10.08 2.37 -9.31
C TYR A 83 10.49 3.40 -8.25
N SER A 84 11.73 3.86 -8.29
CA SER A 84 12.24 4.90 -7.42
C SER A 84 12.30 6.24 -8.17
N ASP A 85 11.40 7.17 -7.81
CA ASP A 85 11.34 8.53 -8.35
C ASP A 85 12.68 9.28 -8.21
N ASN A 86 13.33 9.10 -7.06
CA ASN A 86 14.53 9.85 -6.68
C ASN A 86 15.79 9.47 -7.46
N ILE A 87 15.78 8.33 -8.15
CA ILE A 87 16.94 7.75 -8.84
C ILE A 87 16.64 7.53 -10.33
N THR A 88 15.37 7.69 -10.72
CA THR A 88 14.94 7.60 -12.12
C THR A 88 15.17 8.94 -12.81
N ASP A 89 15.79 8.91 -14.00
CA ASP A 89 16.04 10.10 -14.84
C ASP A 89 15.60 9.85 -16.30
N GLY A 90 15.89 10.76 -17.19
CA GLY A 90 15.49 10.65 -18.60
C GLY A 90 16.08 9.47 -19.37
N THR A 91 17.09 8.78 -18.82
CA THR A 91 17.85 7.69 -19.46
C THR A 91 17.80 6.37 -18.72
N HIS A 92 17.59 6.40 -17.41
CA HIS A 92 17.63 5.24 -16.54
C HIS A 92 16.41 5.21 -15.61
N ILE A 93 15.89 4.00 -15.39
CA ILE A 93 14.87 3.73 -14.39
C ILE A 93 15.39 2.72 -13.37
N LEU A 94 15.20 3.04 -12.08
CA LEU A 94 15.40 2.07 -11.02
C LEU A 94 14.06 1.45 -10.66
N TRP A 95 13.81 0.26 -11.15
CA TRP A 95 12.66 -0.53 -10.75
C TRP A 95 12.74 -0.91 -9.27
N ASN A 96 11.61 -0.97 -8.61
CA ASN A 96 11.55 -1.50 -7.25
C ASN A 96 11.94 -2.98 -7.25
N ASN A 97 12.78 -3.39 -6.29
CA ASN A 97 13.32 -4.76 -6.17
C ASN A 97 12.24 -5.85 -6.18
N TYR A 98 11.01 -5.54 -5.72
CA TYR A 98 9.89 -6.49 -5.75
C TYR A 98 9.43 -6.83 -7.16
N TYR A 99 9.71 -5.97 -8.16
CA TYR A 99 9.19 -6.10 -9.53
C TYR A 99 10.29 -6.13 -10.60
N GLU A 100 11.53 -5.77 -10.25
CA GLU A 100 12.63 -5.64 -11.20
C GLU A 100 12.83 -6.89 -12.05
N TYR A 101 12.86 -8.08 -11.43
CA TYR A 101 13.01 -9.33 -12.16
C TYR A 101 11.90 -9.51 -13.20
N GLN A 102 10.65 -9.29 -12.83
CA GLN A 102 9.49 -9.46 -13.69
C GLN A 102 9.46 -8.43 -14.82
N PHE A 103 9.84 -7.19 -14.55
CA PHE A 103 9.89 -6.15 -15.58
C PHE A 103 11.01 -6.40 -16.58
N ASN A 104 12.17 -6.85 -16.13
CA ASN A 104 13.27 -7.24 -16.99
C ASN A 104 12.97 -8.51 -17.82
N HIS A 105 12.02 -9.33 -17.38
CA HIS A 105 11.55 -10.54 -18.08
C HIS A 105 10.15 -10.37 -18.72
N ALA A 106 9.74 -9.14 -18.99
CA ALA A 106 8.42 -8.81 -19.56
C ALA A 106 8.03 -9.61 -20.82
N PRO A 107 8.94 -10.04 -21.72
CA PRO A 107 8.59 -10.88 -22.86
C PRO A 107 7.99 -12.25 -22.51
N TYR A 108 8.21 -12.73 -21.29
CA TYR A 108 7.71 -14.03 -20.82
C TYR A 108 6.44 -13.90 -19.96
N ILE A 109 5.92 -12.67 -19.82
CA ILE A 109 4.75 -12.34 -19.01
C ILE A 109 3.64 -11.88 -19.94
N ASP A 110 2.46 -12.46 -19.80
CA ASP A 110 1.33 -12.19 -20.69
C ASP A 110 0.62 -10.87 -20.37
N PHE A 111 0.56 -10.51 -19.09
CA PHE A 111 -0.06 -9.24 -18.63
C PHE A 111 0.38 -8.83 -17.22
N TYR A 112 0.23 -7.54 -16.95
CA TYR A 112 0.37 -6.98 -15.61
C TYR A 112 -0.99 -6.46 -15.13
N ILE A 113 -1.22 -6.58 -13.83
CA ILE A 113 -2.38 -6.01 -13.13
C ILE A 113 -1.86 -4.92 -12.20
N VAL A 114 -2.42 -3.74 -12.32
CA VAL A 114 -2.14 -2.58 -11.46
C VAL A 114 -3.43 -2.09 -10.81
N ALA A 115 -3.33 -1.43 -9.67
CA ALA A 115 -4.50 -1.09 -8.88
C ALA A 115 -5.22 0.18 -9.36
N THR A 116 -4.52 1.10 -10.05
CA THR A 116 -5.06 2.41 -10.44
C THR A 116 -4.75 2.74 -11.91
N ASP A 117 -5.58 3.57 -12.53
CA ASP A 117 -5.33 4.04 -13.91
C ASP A 117 -4.07 4.92 -13.99
N LEU A 118 -3.77 5.68 -12.94
CA LEU A 118 -2.54 6.45 -12.87
C LEU A 118 -1.31 5.54 -12.89
N GLN A 119 -1.32 4.43 -12.13
CA GLN A 119 -0.24 3.46 -12.15
C GLN A 119 -0.09 2.81 -13.52
N ASN A 120 -1.22 2.47 -14.18
CA ASN A 120 -1.22 1.93 -15.54
C ASN A 120 -0.57 2.91 -16.52
N GLN A 121 -0.97 4.18 -16.48
CA GLN A 121 -0.43 5.22 -17.36
C GLN A 121 1.07 5.39 -17.17
N ILE A 122 1.53 5.54 -15.92
CA ILE A 122 2.95 5.73 -15.59
C ILE A 122 3.76 4.50 -16.01
N LEU A 123 3.34 3.30 -15.63
CA LEU A 123 4.05 2.06 -15.97
C LEU A 123 4.11 1.82 -17.47
N SER A 124 3.03 2.11 -18.21
CA SER A 124 3.01 2.01 -19.68
C SER A 124 4.00 2.99 -20.35
N GLN A 125 4.06 4.23 -19.87
CA GLN A 125 5.01 5.24 -20.36
C GLN A 125 6.45 4.83 -20.07
N GLN A 126 6.72 4.29 -18.87
CA GLN A 126 8.05 3.84 -18.49
C GLN A 126 8.49 2.63 -19.30
N PHE A 127 7.64 1.66 -19.55
CA PHE A 127 7.98 0.55 -20.45
C PHE A 127 8.32 1.05 -21.86
N ALA A 128 7.57 2.00 -22.39
CA ALA A 128 7.84 2.60 -23.71
C ALA A 128 9.16 3.38 -23.74
N GLN A 129 9.52 4.08 -22.65
CA GLN A 129 10.71 4.90 -22.57
C GLN A 129 11.99 4.10 -22.33
N TYR A 130 11.95 3.16 -21.37
CA TYR A 130 13.17 2.50 -20.85
C TYR A 130 13.36 1.08 -21.37
N THR A 131 12.38 0.53 -22.09
CA THR A 131 12.45 -0.84 -22.60
C THR A 131 12.07 -0.92 -24.09
N LYS A 132 12.28 -2.08 -24.70
CA LYS A 132 11.82 -2.37 -26.07
C LYS A 132 10.45 -3.08 -26.10
N PHE A 133 9.82 -3.23 -24.94
CA PHE A 133 8.58 -4.00 -24.79
C PHE A 133 7.43 -3.08 -24.39
N GLN A 134 6.25 -3.41 -24.88
CA GLN A 134 5.01 -2.79 -24.47
C GLN A 134 4.06 -3.90 -23.97
N PRO A 135 4.15 -4.26 -22.68
CA PRO A 135 3.33 -5.31 -22.12
C PRO A 135 1.87 -4.89 -22.05
N ARG A 136 0.98 -5.89 -21.96
CA ARG A 136 -0.41 -5.62 -21.63
C ARG A 136 -0.53 -5.28 -20.16
N ILE A 137 -1.02 -4.09 -19.84
CA ILE A 137 -1.28 -3.65 -18.47
C ILE A 137 -2.79 -3.48 -18.31
N ARG A 138 -3.34 -4.00 -17.21
CA ARG A 138 -4.77 -3.93 -16.88
C ARG A 138 -4.95 -3.27 -15.54
N THR A 139 -5.82 -2.28 -15.48
CA THR A 139 -6.25 -1.70 -14.21
C THR A 139 -7.34 -2.57 -13.61
N ILE A 140 -7.05 -3.17 -12.45
CA ILE A 140 -8.02 -3.93 -11.65
C ILE A 140 -7.81 -3.47 -10.21
N PRO A 141 -8.74 -2.66 -9.65
CA PRO A 141 -8.66 -2.21 -8.27
C PRO A 141 -8.56 -3.38 -7.28
N VAL A 142 -7.73 -3.22 -6.24
CA VAL A 142 -7.54 -4.27 -5.21
C VAL A 142 -8.68 -4.34 -4.21
N GLY A 143 -9.64 -3.42 -4.28
CA GLY A 143 -10.83 -3.37 -3.44
C GLY A 143 -11.98 -2.67 -4.16
N SER A 144 -13.17 -2.90 -3.65
CA SER A 144 -14.40 -2.24 -4.06
C SER A 144 -15.27 -2.00 -2.84
N LEU A 145 -16.18 -1.04 -2.94
CA LEU A 145 -17.25 -0.86 -1.96
C LEU A 145 -18.53 -1.45 -2.53
N ASP A 146 -19.23 -2.25 -1.74
CA ASP A 146 -20.53 -2.80 -2.14
C ASP A 146 -21.59 -1.70 -2.23
N GLN A 147 -21.46 -0.68 -1.38
CA GLN A 147 -22.34 0.50 -1.33
C GLN A 147 -21.63 1.70 -0.70
N LEU A 148 -22.12 2.89 -1.02
CA LEU A 148 -21.68 4.09 -0.31
C LEU A 148 -22.32 4.12 1.09
N THR A 149 -21.53 4.44 2.10
CA THR A 149 -21.98 4.49 3.49
C THR A 149 -22.19 5.95 3.88
N MET A 150 -23.45 6.41 3.74
CA MET A 150 -23.80 7.78 4.11
C MET A 150 -24.12 7.87 5.61
N PRO A 151 -23.77 8.99 6.28
CA PRO A 151 -24.08 9.15 7.70
C PRO A 151 -25.59 9.15 7.94
N SER A 152 -26.03 8.38 8.92
CA SER A 152 -27.43 8.33 9.38
C SER A 152 -27.72 9.38 10.46
N VAL A 153 -26.67 9.97 11.02
CA VAL A 153 -26.70 11.04 12.04
C VAL A 153 -25.75 12.15 11.63
N GLU A 154 -25.90 13.32 12.24
CA GLU A 154 -24.96 14.43 12.04
C GLU A 154 -23.54 14.00 12.48
N ARG A 155 -22.56 14.35 11.65
CA ARG A 155 -21.15 14.09 11.95
C ARG A 155 -20.68 14.91 13.14
N GLN A 156 -19.70 14.43 13.85
CA GLN A 156 -19.03 15.23 14.89
C GLN A 156 -18.30 16.41 14.21
N PRO A 157 -18.69 17.66 14.52
CA PRO A 157 -18.07 18.81 13.88
C PRO A 157 -16.58 18.89 14.20
N TYR A 158 -15.77 19.36 13.24
CA TYR A 158 -14.32 19.56 13.36
C TYR A 158 -13.55 18.28 13.72
N SER A 159 -14.08 17.14 13.32
CA SER A 159 -13.47 15.83 13.60
C SER A 159 -12.63 15.34 12.44
N ILE A 160 -11.41 14.96 12.76
CA ILE A 160 -10.43 14.40 11.83
C ILE A 160 -10.15 12.96 12.21
N LEU A 161 -10.01 12.09 11.23
CA LEU A 161 -9.45 10.77 11.44
C LEU A 161 -8.33 10.45 10.43
N THR A 162 -7.44 9.58 10.85
CA THR A 162 -6.56 8.82 9.97
C THR A 162 -6.60 7.33 10.32
N ALA A 163 -6.44 6.48 9.32
CA ALA A 163 -6.44 5.04 9.51
C ALA A 163 -5.34 4.40 8.65
N SER A 164 -4.33 3.84 9.31
CA SER A 164 -3.21 3.19 8.61
C SER A 164 -2.39 2.32 9.58
N ARG A 165 -1.45 1.54 9.04
CA ARG A 165 -0.33 1.06 9.86
C ARG A 165 0.45 2.28 10.39
N LEU A 166 0.82 2.27 11.65
CA LEU A 166 1.68 3.32 12.23
C LEU A 166 3.15 3.02 11.89
N ALA A 167 3.48 3.17 10.62
CA ALA A 167 4.81 2.95 10.06
C ALA A 167 5.40 4.26 9.54
N SER A 168 6.72 4.33 9.44
CA SER A 168 7.43 5.59 9.14
C SER A 168 6.97 6.22 7.83
N GLU A 169 6.68 5.42 6.79
CA GLU A 169 6.22 5.90 5.47
C GLU A 169 4.80 6.51 5.50
N LYS A 170 4.04 6.32 6.59
CA LYS A 170 2.69 6.89 6.77
C LYS A 170 2.69 8.26 7.42
N HIS A 171 3.78 8.64 8.03
CA HIS A 171 3.98 9.96 8.65
C HIS A 171 2.80 10.49 9.47
N VAL A 172 2.20 9.61 10.30
CA VAL A 172 1.09 10.00 11.19
C VAL A 172 1.54 11.01 12.23
N ASP A 173 2.82 11.03 12.58
CA ASP A 173 3.47 12.06 13.39
C ASP A 173 3.33 13.47 12.77
N TRP A 174 3.45 13.60 11.45
CA TRP A 174 3.24 14.89 10.76
C TRP A 174 1.79 15.35 10.87
N ILE A 175 0.81 14.42 10.76
CA ILE A 175 -0.60 14.76 10.93
C ILE A 175 -0.85 15.29 12.35
N ALA A 176 -0.32 14.60 13.37
CA ALA A 176 -0.45 15.03 14.76
C ALA A 176 0.12 16.46 14.97
N LEU A 177 1.32 16.74 14.47
CA LEU A 177 1.93 18.08 14.54
C LEU A 177 1.12 19.13 13.78
N ALA A 178 0.59 18.81 12.60
CA ALA A 178 -0.25 19.72 11.83
C ALA A 178 -1.56 20.03 12.55
N VAL A 179 -2.20 19.04 13.20
CA VAL A 179 -3.40 19.24 14.01
C VAL A 179 -3.12 20.10 15.23
N ILE A 180 -1.99 19.91 15.92
CA ILE A 180 -1.55 20.75 17.04
C ILE A 180 -1.43 22.23 16.61
N LYS A 181 -0.85 22.49 15.45
CA LYS A 181 -0.77 23.84 14.87
C LYS A 181 -2.14 24.40 14.51
N ALA A 182 -2.96 23.60 13.79
CA ALA A 182 -4.28 24.02 13.35
C ALA A 182 -5.24 24.30 14.53
N LYS A 183 -5.10 23.59 15.64
CA LYS A 183 -5.88 23.76 16.88
C LYS A 183 -5.85 25.19 17.40
N GLN A 184 -4.75 25.93 17.18
CA GLN A 184 -4.64 27.34 17.62
C GLN A 184 -5.66 28.25 16.91
N ALA A 185 -5.96 27.94 15.64
CA ALA A 185 -6.93 28.70 14.84
C ALA A 185 -8.35 28.11 14.89
N VAL A 186 -8.47 26.81 15.11
CA VAL A 186 -9.74 26.07 15.21
C VAL A 186 -9.78 25.29 16.52
N PRO A 187 -10.17 25.93 17.64
CA PRO A 187 -10.13 25.31 18.97
C PRO A 187 -11.00 24.06 19.14
N GLN A 188 -11.96 23.83 18.27
CA GLN A 188 -12.88 22.68 18.31
C GLN A 188 -12.29 21.41 17.67
N LEU A 189 -11.16 21.51 16.94
CA LEU A 189 -10.55 20.37 16.27
C LEU A 189 -10.33 19.19 17.21
N SER A 190 -10.68 18.00 16.75
CA SER A 190 -10.33 16.71 17.36
C SER A 190 -9.74 15.78 16.31
N PHE A 191 -8.84 14.89 16.72
CA PHE A 191 -8.16 13.98 15.82
C PHE A 191 -8.04 12.58 16.43
N ASP A 192 -8.56 11.61 15.73
CA ASP A 192 -8.48 10.20 16.13
C ASP A 192 -7.59 9.41 15.15
N ILE A 193 -6.68 8.63 15.72
CA ILE A 193 -5.69 7.84 15.00
C ILE A 193 -6.02 6.36 15.15
N TYR A 194 -6.39 5.72 14.05
CA TYR A 194 -6.71 4.30 14.00
C TYR A 194 -5.57 3.50 13.38
N GLY A 195 -5.15 2.46 14.07
CA GLY A 195 -4.12 1.53 13.61
C GLY A 195 -3.11 1.13 14.65
N HIS A 196 -2.17 0.29 14.23
CA HIS A 196 -1.02 -0.16 15.01
C HIS A 196 0.27 -0.06 14.20
N GLY A 197 1.40 0.04 14.89
CA GLY A 197 2.71 -0.01 14.25
C GLY A 197 3.83 0.51 15.12
N PRO A 198 5.07 0.44 14.64
CA PRO A 198 6.27 0.79 15.39
C PRO A 198 6.36 2.29 15.76
N GLU A 199 5.69 3.18 15.00
CA GLU A 199 5.71 4.62 15.27
C GLU A 199 4.76 5.06 16.40
N LYS A 200 4.01 4.11 17.02
CA LYS A 200 3.04 4.43 18.07
C LYS A 200 3.64 5.24 19.22
N ASP A 201 4.79 4.81 19.72
CA ASP A 201 5.41 5.45 20.90
C ASP A 201 5.90 6.85 20.56
N LYS A 202 6.43 7.08 19.36
CA LYS A 202 6.81 8.39 18.85
C LYS A 202 5.60 9.34 18.78
N ILE A 203 4.48 8.86 18.24
CA ILE A 203 3.25 9.67 18.15
C ILE A 203 2.73 9.99 19.55
N GLN A 204 2.72 9.02 20.47
CA GLN A 204 2.33 9.24 21.86
C GLN A 204 3.22 10.28 22.55
N GLN A 205 4.53 10.24 22.29
CA GLN A 205 5.46 11.24 22.82
C GLN A 205 5.13 12.65 22.32
N ILE A 206 4.87 12.81 21.01
CA ILE A 206 4.45 14.11 20.42
C ILE A 206 3.18 14.63 21.11
N ILE A 207 2.18 13.78 21.29
CA ILE A 207 0.92 14.14 21.97
C ILE A 207 1.20 14.67 23.36
N SER A 208 2.04 13.97 24.14
CA SER A 208 2.35 14.34 25.52
C SER A 208 3.22 15.60 25.63
N GLU A 209 4.22 15.76 24.76
CA GLU A 209 5.09 16.95 24.74
C GLU A 209 4.31 18.23 24.43
N HIS A 210 3.23 18.11 23.66
CA HIS A 210 2.39 19.25 23.29
C HIS A 210 1.09 19.37 24.10
N HIS A 211 0.90 18.53 25.13
CA HIS A 211 -0.30 18.51 25.98
C HIS A 211 -1.58 18.38 25.15
N ALA A 212 -1.56 17.48 24.15
CA ALA A 212 -2.63 17.31 23.15
C ALA A 212 -3.58 16.15 23.45
N GLU A 213 -3.50 15.52 24.64
CA GLU A 213 -4.26 14.33 25.02
C GLU A 213 -5.77 14.54 25.03
N ASP A 214 -6.22 15.78 25.20
CA ASP A 214 -7.65 16.12 25.25
C ASP A 214 -8.32 16.11 23.86
N TYR A 215 -7.53 16.13 22.77
CA TYR A 215 -8.07 16.26 21.41
C TYR A 215 -7.37 15.39 20.35
N ILE A 216 -6.27 14.69 20.68
CA ILE A 216 -5.61 13.71 19.81
C ILE A 216 -5.56 12.36 20.51
N HIS A 217 -6.18 11.33 19.90
CA HIS A 217 -6.32 10.04 20.54
C HIS A 217 -5.83 8.89 19.66
N LEU A 218 -5.02 7.99 20.23
CA LEU A 218 -4.65 6.73 19.64
C LEU A 218 -5.73 5.69 19.96
N ARG A 219 -6.58 5.37 18.96
CA ARG A 219 -7.74 4.47 19.11
C ARG A 219 -7.40 2.98 18.90
N GLY A 220 -6.18 2.69 18.39
CA GLY A 220 -5.78 1.32 18.08
C GLY A 220 -6.43 0.79 16.80
N HIS A 221 -6.36 -0.53 16.61
CA HIS A 221 -6.94 -1.19 15.44
C HIS A 221 -8.35 -1.67 15.75
N VAL A 222 -9.31 -1.22 14.96
CA VAL A 222 -10.74 -1.56 15.08
C VAL A 222 -11.33 -1.73 13.67
N ASN A 223 -12.54 -2.31 13.58
CA ASN A 223 -13.33 -2.25 12.35
C ASN A 223 -13.85 -0.82 12.17
N LEU A 224 -13.63 -0.25 10.99
CA LEU A 224 -13.94 1.15 10.67
C LEU A 224 -15.26 1.36 9.93
N ASP A 225 -15.96 0.30 9.53
CA ASP A 225 -17.14 0.37 8.64
C ASP A 225 -18.19 1.40 9.08
N GLU A 226 -18.45 1.49 10.39
CA GLU A 226 -19.41 2.45 10.96
C GLU A 226 -18.73 3.71 11.52
N ILE A 227 -17.42 3.71 11.61
CA ILE A 227 -16.66 4.79 12.26
C ILE A 227 -16.45 5.95 11.30
N TYR A 228 -16.14 5.71 10.03
CA TYR A 228 -15.93 6.77 9.04
C TYR A 228 -17.07 7.78 9.01
N THR A 229 -18.32 7.33 9.11
CA THR A 229 -19.50 8.19 9.03
C THR A 229 -19.63 9.19 10.16
N GLN A 230 -18.86 9.05 11.23
CA GLN A 230 -18.88 9.92 12.40
C GLN A 230 -17.97 11.15 12.23
N TYR A 231 -17.05 11.12 11.26
CA TYR A 231 -16.03 12.15 11.07
C TYR A 231 -16.31 13.00 9.83
N GLU A 232 -15.74 14.20 9.80
CA GLU A 232 -15.84 15.12 8.67
C GLU A 232 -14.66 14.96 7.70
N LEU A 233 -13.46 14.71 8.22
CA LEU A 233 -12.24 14.77 7.44
C LEU A 233 -11.35 13.54 7.64
N PHE A 234 -10.83 13.00 6.53
CA PHE A 234 -9.77 12.00 6.51
C PHE A 234 -8.45 12.64 6.05
N VAL A 235 -7.37 12.39 6.78
CA VAL A 235 -6.04 12.92 6.44
C VAL A 235 -5.04 11.79 6.25
N SER A 236 -4.30 11.83 5.14
CA SER A 236 -3.20 10.92 4.84
C SER A 236 -1.90 11.70 4.59
N ALA A 237 -0.86 11.39 5.35
CA ALA A 237 0.49 11.93 5.13
C ALA A 237 1.45 10.91 4.49
N SER A 238 0.92 9.85 3.89
CA SER A 238 1.72 8.84 3.20
C SER A 238 2.58 9.45 2.10
N GLN A 239 3.85 9.06 2.05
CA GLN A 239 4.76 9.44 0.96
C GLN A 239 4.66 8.52 -0.27
N SER A 240 4.02 7.38 -0.12
CA SER A 240 3.70 6.44 -1.19
C SER A 240 2.43 5.66 -0.81
N GLU A 241 1.50 5.51 -1.75
CA GLU A 241 0.25 4.78 -1.54
C GLU A 241 -0.15 4.04 -2.83
N GLY A 242 0.01 2.73 -2.85
CA GLY A 242 -0.29 1.92 -4.02
C GLY A 242 -1.74 2.04 -4.51
N PHE A 243 -2.70 1.84 -3.60
CA PHE A 243 -4.13 2.02 -3.85
C PHE A 243 -4.79 2.84 -2.74
N GLY A 244 -4.68 2.40 -1.48
CA GLY A 244 -5.26 3.08 -0.34
C GLY A 244 -6.70 2.63 -0.05
N LEU A 245 -6.87 1.42 0.49
CA LEU A 245 -8.19 0.92 0.88
C LEU A 245 -8.90 1.87 1.85
N THR A 246 -8.17 2.41 2.83
CA THR A 246 -8.72 3.36 3.80
C THR A 246 -9.11 4.71 3.17
N LEU A 247 -8.43 5.12 2.07
CA LEU A 247 -8.84 6.29 1.28
C LEU A 247 -10.16 6.01 0.55
N MET A 248 -10.27 4.83 -0.07
CA MET A 248 -11.50 4.39 -0.74
C MET A 248 -12.68 4.33 0.24
N GLU A 249 -12.47 3.75 1.41
CA GLU A 249 -13.49 3.64 2.47
C GLU A 249 -13.92 5.02 2.98
N ALA A 250 -12.96 5.92 3.21
CA ALA A 250 -13.23 7.29 3.67
C ALA A 250 -14.03 8.10 2.62
N VAL A 251 -13.62 8.06 1.36
CA VAL A 251 -14.35 8.72 0.26
C VAL A 251 -15.73 8.10 0.08
N GLY A 252 -15.84 6.77 0.17
CA GLY A 252 -17.10 6.05 0.07
C GLY A 252 -18.07 6.30 1.23
N SER A 253 -17.53 6.84 2.33
CA SER A 253 -18.30 7.30 3.49
C SER A 253 -18.55 8.82 3.47
N GLY A 254 -18.15 9.50 2.38
CA GLY A 254 -18.42 10.91 2.14
C GLY A 254 -17.59 11.87 3.01
N LEU A 255 -16.38 11.48 3.45
CA LEU A 255 -15.48 12.38 4.16
C LEU A 255 -14.80 13.35 3.21
N GLY A 256 -14.49 14.55 3.69
CA GLY A 256 -13.52 15.41 3.07
C GLY A 256 -12.12 14.78 3.16
N MET A 257 -11.27 15.02 2.17
CA MET A 257 -9.98 14.32 2.06
C MET A 257 -8.82 15.30 2.03
N ILE A 258 -7.75 15.03 2.77
CA ILE A 258 -6.47 15.73 2.60
C ILE A 258 -5.36 14.68 2.44
N GLY A 259 -4.50 14.86 1.44
CA GLY A 259 -3.35 13.99 1.24
C GLY A 259 -2.29 14.63 0.37
N PHE A 260 -1.08 14.07 0.38
CA PHE A 260 -0.04 14.49 -0.56
C PHE A 260 -0.31 13.93 -1.96
N ASN A 261 0.06 14.69 -2.98
CA ASN A 261 0.01 14.24 -4.38
C ASN A 261 1.14 13.23 -4.65
N VAL A 262 0.95 12.02 -4.14
CA VAL A 262 1.89 10.91 -4.26
C VAL A 262 1.27 9.77 -5.07
N ASN A 263 2.10 8.99 -5.72
CA ASN A 263 1.68 7.83 -6.49
C ASN A 263 1.14 6.73 -5.55
N TYR A 264 -0.02 6.15 -5.77
CA TYR A 264 -1.01 6.36 -6.84
C TYR A 264 -2.39 6.61 -6.22
N GLY A 265 -2.59 6.18 -4.97
CA GLY A 265 -3.88 6.14 -4.28
C GLY A 265 -4.45 7.54 -4.01
N ASN A 266 -3.66 8.45 -3.43
CA ASN A 266 -4.16 9.77 -3.08
C ASN A 266 -4.81 10.48 -4.28
N PRO A 267 -4.15 10.68 -5.45
CA PRO A 267 -4.79 11.31 -6.60
C PRO A 267 -5.85 10.44 -7.29
N THR A 268 -5.99 9.17 -6.91
CA THR A 268 -7.10 8.32 -7.38
C THR A 268 -8.38 8.64 -6.64
N PHE A 269 -8.32 8.95 -5.35
CA PHE A 269 -9.49 9.17 -4.49
C PHE A 269 -9.71 10.63 -4.12
N ILE A 270 -8.70 11.50 -4.26
CA ILE A 270 -8.80 12.91 -3.93
C ILE A 270 -8.83 13.73 -5.23
N SER A 271 -9.95 14.36 -5.50
CA SER A 271 -10.12 15.34 -6.57
C SER A 271 -9.89 16.73 -5.99
N ASP A 272 -8.73 17.33 -6.28
CA ASP A 272 -8.30 18.59 -5.69
C ASP A 272 -9.33 19.72 -5.88
N GLY A 273 -9.70 20.38 -4.78
CA GLY A 273 -10.72 21.42 -4.76
C GLY A 273 -12.18 20.94 -4.92
N GLN A 274 -12.44 19.63 -4.98
CA GLN A 274 -13.82 19.08 -5.09
C GLN A 274 -14.22 18.30 -3.84
N ASN A 275 -13.56 17.17 -3.56
CA ASN A 275 -13.81 16.36 -2.37
C ASN A 275 -12.68 16.46 -1.33
N GLY A 276 -11.71 17.33 -1.57
CA GLY A 276 -10.57 17.51 -0.69
C GLY A 276 -9.43 18.28 -1.33
N TYR A 277 -8.24 18.14 -0.76
CA TYR A 277 -7.03 18.81 -1.25
C TYR A 277 -5.86 17.85 -1.40
N LEU A 278 -5.18 17.96 -2.54
CA LEU A 278 -3.88 17.35 -2.80
C LEU A 278 -2.79 18.38 -2.51
N LEU A 279 -1.96 18.10 -1.52
CA LEU A 279 -0.79 18.90 -1.19
C LEU A 279 0.40 18.43 -2.04
N ASP A 280 1.30 19.33 -2.39
CA ASP A 280 2.53 18.94 -3.08
C ASP A 280 3.30 17.88 -2.27
N LYS A 281 3.88 16.90 -3.00
CA LYS A 281 4.72 15.88 -2.38
C LYS A 281 5.86 16.54 -1.62
N PRO A 282 6.11 16.17 -0.36
CA PRO A 282 7.24 16.70 0.40
C PRO A 282 8.57 16.42 -0.29
N THR A 283 9.45 17.42 -0.32
CA THR A 283 10.81 17.27 -0.84
C THR A 283 11.78 16.90 0.28
N LYS A 284 12.99 16.46 -0.09
CA LYS A 284 14.03 16.11 0.90
C LYS A 284 14.61 17.34 1.61
N GLU A 285 14.46 18.50 1.02
CA GLU A 285 14.96 19.78 1.53
C GLU A 285 13.99 20.45 2.49
N GLU A 286 12.70 20.09 2.45
CA GLU A 286 11.69 20.65 3.35
C GLU A 286 11.86 20.12 4.77
N SER A 287 11.79 21.03 5.73
CA SER A 287 11.71 20.70 7.15
C SER A 287 10.33 20.13 7.51
N ILE A 288 10.28 19.36 8.60
CA ILE A 288 8.99 18.88 9.15
C ILE A 288 8.08 20.05 9.49
N GLU A 289 8.64 21.18 9.92
CA GLU A 289 7.88 22.39 10.23
C GLU A 289 7.16 22.96 9.01
N GLU A 290 7.85 23.11 7.88
CA GLU A 290 7.25 23.57 6.61
C GLU A 290 6.16 22.62 6.10
N ILE A 291 6.42 21.31 6.17
CA ILE A 291 5.44 20.28 5.76
C ILE A 291 4.18 20.37 6.62
N THR A 292 4.34 20.46 7.93
CA THR A 292 3.20 20.48 8.86
C THR A 292 2.46 21.83 8.85
N ASP A 293 3.14 22.94 8.56
CA ASP A 293 2.50 24.24 8.32
C ASP A 293 1.59 24.18 7.07
N ARG A 294 2.09 23.62 5.98
CA ARG A 294 1.30 23.43 4.75
C ARG A 294 0.08 22.54 4.97
N MET A 295 0.20 21.48 5.78
CA MET A 295 -0.93 20.63 6.15
C MET A 295 -1.93 21.36 7.04
N ALA A 296 -1.46 22.18 7.99
CA ALA A 296 -2.29 22.92 8.93
C ALA A 296 -3.05 24.09 8.26
N ASP A 297 -2.52 24.65 7.18
CA ASP A 297 -3.13 25.79 6.47
C ASP A 297 -4.41 25.41 5.71
N ARG A 298 -4.69 24.11 5.54
CA ARG A 298 -5.92 23.58 4.89
C ARG A 298 -7.10 23.44 5.85
N LYS A 299 -7.11 24.19 6.93
CA LYS A 299 -8.18 24.26 7.95
C LYS A 299 -9.56 24.69 7.41
N SER A 300 -9.62 25.27 6.22
CA SER A 300 -10.89 25.70 5.59
C SER A 300 -11.69 24.55 4.93
N VAL A 301 -11.20 23.31 5.06
CA VAL A 301 -11.89 22.11 4.52
C VAL A 301 -12.90 21.54 5.51
N VAL A 302 -12.82 21.94 6.78
CA VAL A 302 -13.70 21.50 7.86
C VAL A 302 -14.87 22.47 8.05
#